data_f2ebd6f52f62a5dbb8d634e6b40d0668
#
_entry.id   f2ebd6f52f62a5dbb8d634e6b40d0668
#
_cell.length_a   1.000
_cell.length_b   1.000
_cell.length_c   1.000
_cell.angle_alpha   90.00
_cell.angle_beta   90.00
_cell.angle_gamma   90.00
#
_symmetry.space_group_name_H-M   'P 1'
#
loop_
_entity.id
_entity.type
_entity.pdbx_description
1 polymer ?
#
loop_
_entity_poly.entity_id
_entity_poly.type
_entity_poly.pdbx_seq_one_letter_code
_entity_poly.pdbx_strand_id
1 'polypeptide(L)'
;MKALGPHKYNLRRVDHDAAGQPKISGQWRSRSVDVKAHEVCEECNNQWMSDLENQTKAVAKEMIVSGGSVSLPPSGVATLAAFAFKTAVIFDHMNIRSANRPFPGTFFSPKTRQRFRESLELPEGVHIWLARFVSKAAAAGRSRSDYFKYKAGPWKDFSFFTVTYAVGYLIFQVVCSRWAKVSPRSQPFPVVIQHSKWNAASVLLWPNQGLPVSWPPPQHFSDDTIDAFCNRW
;
A
#
# COMPACT_ATOMS: atom_id res chain seq x y z
N MET A 1 12.99 5.65 12.88
CA MET A 1 12.71 4.45 13.74
C MET A 1 14.02 4.03 14.38
N LYS A 2 14.13 3.99 15.72
CA LYS A 2 15.25 3.31 16.36
C LYS A 2 15.17 1.83 16.00
N ALA A 3 16.28 1.25 15.55
CA ALA A 3 16.38 -0.16 15.24
C ALA A 3 15.79 -1.00 16.38
N LEU A 4 14.89 -1.91 16.04
CA LEU A 4 14.37 -2.92 16.96
C LEU A 4 15.50 -3.93 17.26
N GLY A 5 16.53 -3.51 18.03
CA GLY A 5 17.64 -4.35 18.48
C GLY A 5 18.64 -4.79 17.38
N PRO A 6 19.64 -5.60 17.73
CA PRO A 6 20.74 -6.01 16.85
C PRO A 6 20.37 -7.09 15.84
N HIS A 7 19.09 -7.27 15.51
CA HIS A 7 18.64 -8.34 14.64
C HIS A 7 19.01 -8.07 13.18
N LYS A 8 19.64 -9.04 12.56
CA LYS A 8 19.86 -9.06 11.10
C LYS A 8 18.59 -9.57 10.44
N TYR A 9 17.96 -8.73 9.62
CA TYR A 9 16.79 -9.12 8.85
C TYR A 9 17.22 -9.89 7.60
N ASN A 10 16.59 -11.03 7.34
CA ASN A 10 16.70 -11.74 6.09
C ASN A 10 15.60 -11.21 5.16
N LEU A 11 16.00 -10.44 4.15
CA LEU A 11 15.09 -9.89 3.15
C LEU A 11 15.10 -10.80 1.93
N ARG A 12 13.93 -11.08 1.39
CA ARG A 12 13.76 -11.87 0.16
C ARG A 12 12.91 -11.08 -0.82
N ARG A 13 13.35 -11.01 -2.06
CA ARG A 13 12.53 -10.58 -3.17
C ARG A 13 11.97 -11.81 -3.85
N VAL A 14 10.66 -11.89 -3.96
CA VAL A 14 9.97 -12.96 -4.66
C VAL A 14 9.29 -12.34 -5.87
N ASP A 15 9.71 -12.73 -7.06
CA ASP A 15 9.01 -12.41 -8.30
C ASP A 15 8.18 -13.64 -8.71
N HIS A 16 7.23 -13.47 -9.62
CA HIS A 16 6.48 -14.59 -10.19
C HIS A 16 6.93 -14.81 -11.63
N ASP A 17 7.09 -16.06 -12.02
CA ASP A 17 7.39 -16.41 -13.39
C ASP A 17 6.16 -16.27 -14.31
N ALA A 18 6.33 -16.59 -15.60
CA ALA A 18 5.24 -16.51 -16.58
C ALA A 18 4.06 -17.45 -16.28
N ALA A 19 4.25 -18.49 -15.48
CA ALA A 19 3.23 -19.42 -15.01
C ALA A 19 2.62 -18.98 -13.66
N GLY A 20 3.02 -17.82 -13.12
CA GLY A 20 2.57 -17.32 -11.84
C GLY A 20 3.21 -18.00 -10.62
N GLN A 21 4.25 -18.83 -10.82
CA GLN A 21 4.92 -19.51 -9.70
C GLN A 21 5.92 -18.58 -9.02
N PRO A 22 5.99 -18.58 -7.68
CA PRO A 22 6.90 -17.73 -6.94
C PRO A 22 8.36 -18.17 -7.15
N LYS A 23 9.20 -17.22 -7.54
CA LYS A 23 10.63 -17.40 -7.70
C LYS A 23 11.40 -16.39 -6.86
N ILE A 24 12.31 -16.86 -6.01
CA ILE A 24 13.20 -15.96 -5.26
C ILE A 24 14.19 -15.34 -6.25
N SER A 25 14.05 -14.04 -6.51
CA SER A 25 14.92 -13.28 -7.41
C SER A 25 16.02 -12.52 -6.68
N GLY A 26 15.97 -12.45 -5.36
CA GLY A 26 17.00 -11.85 -4.54
C GLY A 26 16.86 -12.24 -3.08
N GLN A 27 17.99 -12.39 -2.40
CA GLN A 27 18.06 -12.60 -0.97
C GLN A 27 19.25 -11.83 -0.41
N TRP A 28 19.03 -11.07 0.64
CA TRP A 28 20.10 -10.33 1.30
C TRP A 28 19.83 -10.18 2.79
N ARG A 29 20.87 -9.87 3.55
CA ARG A 29 20.79 -9.55 4.98
C ARG A 29 20.91 -8.05 5.17
N SER A 30 20.06 -7.48 5.98
CA SER A 30 20.10 -6.06 6.34
C SER A 30 20.03 -5.89 7.86
N ARG A 31 20.59 -4.78 8.35
CA ARG A 31 20.44 -4.35 9.73
C ARG A 31 19.16 -3.53 9.95
N SER A 32 18.49 -3.15 8.88
CA SER A 32 17.22 -2.44 8.91
C SER A 32 16.27 -3.04 7.86
N VAL A 33 14.97 -2.92 8.07
CA VAL A 33 13.95 -3.22 7.07
C VAL A 33 13.77 -2.07 6.06
N ASP A 34 14.62 -1.04 6.15
CA ASP A 34 14.53 0.11 5.24
C ASP A 34 14.97 -0.30 3.84
N VAL A 35 14.02 -0.42 2.96
CA VAL A 35 14.29 -0.54 1.52
C VAL A 35 14.47 0.88 0.99
N LYS A 36 15.73 1.26 0.74
CA LYS A 36 16.04 2.57 0.14
C LYS A 36 15.60 2.57 -1.31
N ALA A 37 14.58 3.33 -1.63
CA ALA A 37 14.23 3.63 -3.01
C ALA A 37 15.18 4.72 -3.53
N HIS A 38 16.10 4.37 -4.43
CA HIS A 38 16.97 5.34 -5.11
C HIS A 38 16.21 6.26 -6.06
N GLU A 39 14.92 6.08 -6.17
CA GLU A 39 14.00 6.78 -7.08
C GLU A 39 13.48 8.13 -6.52
N VAL A 40 13.80 8.43 -5.28
CA VAL A 40 13.34 9.67 -4.62
C VAL A 40 14.51 10.64 -4.50
N CYS A 41 14.34 11.87 -5.00
CA CYS A 41 15.36 12.91 -4.86
C CYS A 41 15.55 13.30 -3.38
N GLU A 42 16.77 13.73 -3.04
CA GLU A 42 17.14 14.08 -1.68
C GLU A 42 16.24 15.17 -1.08
N GLU A 43 15.91 16.19 -1.87
CA GLU A 43 15.01 17.27 -1.48
C GLU A 43 13.61 16.73 -1.09
N CYS A 44 13.00 15.90 -1.95
CA CYS A 44 11.70 15.32 -1.66
C CYS A 44 11.72 14.45 -0.40
N ASN A 45 12.78 13.66 -0.23
CA ASN A 45 12.91 12.73 0.89
C ASN A 45 13.11 13.47 2.23
N ASN A 46 13.92 14.52 2.23
CA ASN A 46 14.30 15.23 3.45
C ASN A 46 13.32 16.35 3.85
N GLN A 47 12.38 16.71 2.98
CA GLN A 47 11.37 17.73 3.25
C GLN A 47 9.98 17.11 3.42
N TRP A 48 9.07 17.33 2.48
CA TRP A 48 7.65 16.98 2.62
C TRP A 48 7.38 15.50 2.95
N MET A 49 8.20 14.56 2.43
CA MET A 49 8.05 13.15 2.76
C MET A 49 8.44 12.87 4.21
N SER A 50 9.52 13.47 4.68
CA SER A 50 9.96 13.38 6.08
C SER A 50 8.94 13.99 7.03
N ASP A 51 8.36 15.13 6.67
CA ASP A 51 7.32 15.80 7.45
C ASP A 51 6.06 14.91 7.55
N LEU A 52 5.61 14.34 6.42
CA LEU A 52 4.49 13.41 6.39
C LEU A 52 4.77 12.16 7.23
N GLU A 53 5.99 11.62 7.19
CA GLU A 53 6.38 10.47 8.01
C GLU A 53 6.38 10.79 9.50
N ASN A 54 6.82 11.99 9.89
CA ASN A 54 6.79 12.42 11.29
C ASN A 54 5.35 12.60 11.80
N GLN A 55 4.47 13.19 11.00
CA GLN A 55 3.05 13.27 11.31
C GLN A 55 2.43 11.87 11.42
N THR A 56 2.76 10.97 10.50
CA THR A 56 2.29 9.58 10.51
C THR A 56 2.76 8.83 11.76
N LYS A 57 4.01 9.02 12.20
CA LYS A 57 4.53 8.42 13.43
C LYS A 57 3.71 8.82 14.65
N ALA A 58 3.31 10.09 14.74
CA ALA A 58 2.49 10.57 15.85
C ALA A 58 1.12 9.89 15.88
N VAL A 59 0.50 9.66 14.72
CA VAL A 59 -0.82 9.05 14.59
C VAL A 59 -0.80 7.52 14.71
N ALA A 60 0.20 6.86 14.10
CA ALA A 60 0.21 5.40 13.92
C ALA A 60 1.12 4.65 14.91
N LYS A 61 1.85 5.33 15.79
CA LYS A 61 2.83 4.70 16.69
C LYS A 61 2.23 3.54 17.47
N GLU A 62 1.08 3.75 18.09
CA GLU A 62 0.41 2.72 18.90
C GLU A 62 -0.05 1.54 18.03
N MET A 63 -0.60 1.82 16.86
CA MET A 63 -1.03 0.81 15.91
C MET A 63 0.13 -0.06 15.42
N ILE A 64 1.29 0.55 15.15
CA ILE A 64 2.47 -0.12 14.59
C ILE A 64 3.22 -0.93 15.65
N VAL A 65 3.41 -0.35 16.86
CA VAL A 65 4.35 -0.89 17.85
C VAL A 65 3.69 -1.93 18.75
N SER A 66 2.47 -1.67 19.21
CA SER A 66 1.75 -2.53 20.15
C SER A 66 0.52 -3.21 19.57
N GLY A 67 0.05 -2.75 18.41
CA GLY A 67 -1.24 -3.18 17.89
C GLY A 67 -2.42 -2.70 18.75
N GLY A 68 -2.21 -1.65 19.54
CA GLY A 68 -3.20 -1.08 20.47
C GLY A 68 -4.37 -0.40 19.74
N SER A 69 -5.48 -0.26 20.43
CA SER A 69 -6.71 0.34 19.87
C SER A 69 -6.57 1.86 19.76
N VAL A 70 -6.96 2.40 18.61
CA VAL A 70 -6.92 3.84 18.31
C VAL A 70 -8.22 4.26 17.62
N SER A 71 -8.75 5.39 18.02
CA SER A 71 -9.79 6.10 17.25
C SER A 71 -9.11 7.22 16.47
N LEU A 72 -9.06 7.06 15.16
CA LEU A 72 -8.44 8.03 14.26
C LEU A 72 -9.42 9.17 13.97
N PRO A 73 -9.10 10.42 14.33
CA PRO A 73 -9.89 11.56 13.91
C PRO A 73 -9.74 11.79 12.39
N PRO A 74 -10.60 12.57 11.75
CA PRO A 74 -10.53 12.85 10.30
C PRO A 74 -9.16 13.34 9.82
N SER A 75 -8.46 14.16 10.60
CA SER A 75 -7.09 14.59 10.30
C SER A 75 -6.08 13.43 10.32
N GLY A 76 -6.21 12.53 11.28
CA GLY A 76 -5.38 11.31 11.36
C GLY A 76 -5.66 10.37 10.18
N VAL A 77 -6.91 10.23 9.78
CA VAL A 77 -7.31 9.48 8.57
C VAL A 77 -6.65 10.07 7.33
N ALA A 78 -6.72 11.38 7.13
CA ALA A 78 -6.09 12.05 5.99
C ALA A 78 -4.56 11.87 5.98
N THR A 79 -3.91 12.01 7.14
CA THR A 79 -2.45 11.80 7.27
C THR A 79 -2.04 10.38 6.91
N LEU A 80 -2.74 9.36 7.44
CA LEU A 80 -2.43 7.96 7.14
C LEU A 80 -2.73 7.63 5.68
N ALA A 81 -3.79 8.18 5.09
CA ALA A 81 -4.14 7.98 3.70
C ALA A 81 -3.07 8.58 2.77
N ALA A 82 -2.61 9.80 3.05
CA ALA A 82 -1.52 10.44 2.30
C ALA A 82 -0.22 9.64 2.40
N PHE A 83 0.13 9.16 3.60
CA PHE A 83 1.31 8.31 3.81
C PHE A 83 1.22 6.99 3.02
N ALA A 84 0.07 6.34 3.07
CA ALA A 84 -0.16 5.09 2.35
C ALA A 84 -0.05 5.29 0.83
N PHE A 85 -0.63 6.36 0.31
CA PHE A 85 -0.55 6.69 -1.11
C PHE A 85 0.87 7.08 -1.54
N LYS A 86 1.59 7.89 -0.75
CA LYS A 86 3.02 8.18 -0.97
C LYS A 86 3.82 6.89 -1.13
N THR A 87 3.60 5.94 -0.22
CA THR A 87 4.29 4.65 -0.24
C THR A 87 3.94 3.84 -1.49
N ALA A 88 2.67 3.84 -1.92
CA ALA A 88 2.25 3.17 -3.16
C ALA A 88 2.93 3.79 -4.39
N VAL A 89 3.08 5.11 -4.45
CA VAL A 89 3.82 5.79 -5.53
C VAL A 89 5.28 5.34 -5.58
N ILE A 90 5.94 5.18 -4.43
CA ILE A 90 7.31 4.67 -4.35
C ILE A 90 7.38 3.23 -4.88
N PHE A 91 6.47 2.35 -4.45
CA PHE A 91 6.40 0.97 -4.96
C PHE A 91 6.16 0.90 -6.47
N ASP A 92 5.34 1.79 -7.02
CA ASP A 92 5.12 1.90 -8.46
C ASP A 92 6.43 2.21 -9.21
N HIS A 93 7.26 3.10 -8.68
CA HIS A 93 8.57 3.41 -9.22
C HIS A 93 9.57 2.26 -9.10
N MET A 94 9.67 1.65 -7.94
CA MET A 94 10.58 0.52 -7.69
C MET A 94 10.31 -0.65 -8.64
N ASN A 95 9.07 -0.83 -9.06
CA ASN A 95 8.63 -1.91 -9.94
C ASN A 95 8.66 -1.56 -11.43
N ILE A 96 9.19 -0.41 -11.82
CA ILE A 96 9.18 0.05 -13.22
C ILE A 96 9.88 -0.93 -14.18
N ARG A 97 10.82 -1.72 -13.68
CA ARG A 97 11.59 -2.73 -14.42
C ARG A 97 11.01 -4.15 -14.32
N SER A 98 9.87 -4.32 -13.66
CA SER A 98 9.24 -5.65 -13.55
C SER A 98 8.76 -6.13 -14.92
N ALA A 99 9.16 -7.35 -15.32
CA ALA A 99 8.76 -7.97 -16.58
C ALA A 99 7.24 -8.19 -16.70
N ASN A 100 6.53 -8.24 -15.58
CA ASN A 100 5.10 -8.54 -15.54
C ASN A 100 4.22 -7.29 -15.58
N ARG A 101 4.76 -6.12 -15.90
CA ARG A 101 3.98 -4.89 -16.07
C ARG A 101 3.13 -4.93 -17.34
N PRO A 102 1.81 -4.69 -17.25
CA PRO A 102 0.94 -4.70 -18.42
C PRO A 102 1.00 -3.39 -19.24
N PHE A 103 1.80 -2.41 -18.81
CA PHE A 103 1.96 -1.10 -19.48
C PHE A 103 3.38 -0.54 -19.26
N PRO A 104 3.88 0.27 -20.20
CA PRO A 104 5.18 0.93 -20.05
C PRO A 104 5.12 2.06 -19.02
N GLY A 105 6.23 2.29 -18.33
CA GLY A 105 6.39 3.39 -17.37
C GLY A 105 5.65 3.20 -16.05
N THR A 106 5.42 4.28 -15.32
CA THR A 106 4.73 4.28 -14.02
C THR A 106 3.21 4.29 -14.15
N PHE A 107 2.50 3.72 -13.18
CA PHE A 107 1.05 3.80 -13.08
C PHE A 107 0.61 5.26 -12.88
N PHE A 108 1.29 5.98 -12.01
CA PHE A 108 1.00 7.38 -11.74
C PHE A 108 1.76 8.30 -12.69
N SER A 109 1.03 9.18 -13.38
CA SER A 109 1.64 10.18 -14.26
C SER A 109 2.50 11.17 -13.47
N PRO A 110 3.51 11.83 -14.10
CA PRO A 110 4.26 12.91 -13.45
C PRO A 110 3.34 14.01 -12.89
N LYS A 111 2.29 14.38 -13.62
CA LYS A 111 1.29 15.37 -13.19
C LYS A 111 0.54 14.94 -11.92
N THR A 112 0.16 13.68 -11.83
CA THR A 112 -0.52 13.12 -10.64
C THR A 112 0.40 13.19 -9.43
N ARG A 113 1.67 12.83 -9.58
CA ARG A 113 2.65 12.86 -8.50
C ARG A 113 2.96 14.29 -8.04
N GLN A 114 3.09 15.21 -8.99
CA GLN A 114 3.32 16.63 -8.69
C GLN A 114 2.13 17.21 -7.90
N ARG A 115 0.90 17.01 -8.37
CA ARG A 115 -0.29 17.48 -7.65
C ARG A 115 -0.36 16.92 -6.23
N PHE A 116 -0.10 15.62 -6.06
CA PHE A 116 -0.06 15.01 -4.74
C PHE A 116 1.03 15.62 -3.84
N ARG A 117 2.23 15.89 -4.38
CA ARG A 117 3.31 16.57 -3.63
C ARG A 117 2.85 17.94 -3.12
N GLU A 118 2.12 18.68 -3.94
CA GLU A 118 1.72 20.07 -3.65
C GLU A 118 0.56 20.17 -2.65
N SER A 119 -0.40 19.25 -2.71
CA SER A 119 -1.64 19.35 -1.91
C SER A 119 -1.86 18.21 -0.92
N LEU A 120 -1.14 17.11 -1.02
CA LEU A 120 -1.39 15.82 -0.34
C LEU A 120 -2.80 15.25 -0.60
N GLU A 121 -3.52 15.79 -1.59
CA GLU A 121 -4.83 15.26 -2.00
C GLU A 121 -4.66 13.98 -2.80
N LEU A 122 -5.40 12.95 -2.40
CA LEU A 122 -5.39 11.68 -3.11
C LEU A 122 -6.16 11.80 -4.42
N PRO A 123 -5.63 11.24 -5.53
CA PRO A 123 -6.36 11.24 -6.80
C PRO A 123 -7.62 10.38 -6.71
N GLU A 124 -8.55 10.65 -7.61
CA GLU A 124 -9.73 9.82 -7.80
C GLU A 124 -9.34 8.36 -8.11
N GLY A 125 -10.16 7.40 -7.68
CA GLY A 125 -9.93 5.98 -7.86
C GLY A 125 -8.96 5.34 -6.87
N VAL A 126 -8.49 6.08 -5.87
CA VAL A 126 -7.69 5.53 -4.77
C VAL A 126 -8.61 5.03 -3.65
N HIS A 127 -8.36 3.80 -3.22
CA HIS A 127 -9.01 3.19 -2.06
C HIS A 127 -7.92 2.63 -1.13
N ILE A 128 -8.06 2.86 0.17
CA ILE A 128 -7.08 2.42 1.16
C ILE A 128 -7.81 1.74 2.31
N TRP A 129 -7.32 0.57 2.69
CA TRP A 129 -7.79 -0.16 3.86
C TRP A 129 -6.67 -0.33 4.86
N LEU A 130 -7.05 -0.36 6.13
CA LEU A 130 -6.19 -0.76 7.23
C LEU A 130 -6.62 -2.12 7.74
N ALA A 131 -5.63 -2.95 8.12
CA ALA A 131 -5.87 -4.22 8.78
C ALA A 131 -4.82 -4.47 9.85
N ARG A 132 -5.10 -5.40 10.76
CA ARG A 132 -4.15 -5.81 11.80
C ARG A 132 -3.39 -7.05 11.35
N PHE A 133 -2.08 -7.03 11.58
CA PHE A 133 -1.17 -8.15 11.31
C PHE A 133 -0.59 -8.68 12.60
N VAL A 134 -0.66 -10.00 12.80
CA VAL A 134 -0.03 -10.69 13.92
C VAL A 134 0.89 -11.76 13.36
N SER A 135 2.19 -11.50 13.39
CA SER A 135 3.21 -12.45 12.93
C SER A 135 3.83 -13.20 14.10
N LYS A 136 4.20 -14.45 13.85
CA LYS A 136 5.01 -15.26 14.76
C LYS A 136 6.47 -14.78 14.80
N ALA A 137 6.92 -14.04 13.80
CA ALA A 137 8.26 -13.46 13.75
C ALA A 137 8.26 -12.07 14.40
N ALA A 138 9.18 -11.82 15.31
CA ALA A 138 9.27 -10.59 16.12
C ALA A 138 9.42 -9.28 15.31
N ALA A 139 9.73 -9.36 14.02
CA ALA A 139 9.78 -8.23 13.10
C ALA A 139 9.56 -8.73 11.68
N ALA A 140 8.31 -8.78 11.25
CA ALA A 140 7.94 -9.09 9.88
C ALA A 140 7.53 -7.81 9.16
N GLY A 141 8.28 -7.43 8.14
CA GLY A 141 7.82 -6.53 7.10
C GLY A 141 7.46 -7.36 5.88
N ARG A 142 6.26 -7.21 5.37
CA ARG A 142 5.83 -7.83 4.11
C ARG A 142 5.30 -6.75 3.20
N SER A 143 5.63 -6.87 1.92
CA SER A 143 5.04 -6.02 0.89
C SER A 143 4.79 -6.81 -0.37
N ARG A 144 3.71 -6.50 -1.03
CA ARG A 144 3.35 -7.02 -2.34
C ARG A 144 2.72 -5.93 -3.18
N SER A 145 3.07 -5.88 -4.45
CA SER A 145 2.45 -4.99 -5.42
C SER A 145 2.15 -5.73 -6.71
N ASP A 146 0.98 -5.49 -7.25
CA ASP A 146 0.50 -6.13 -8.47
C ASP A 146 -0.14 -5.10 -9.40
N TYR A 147 -0.06 -5.37 -10.71
CA TYR A 147 -0.65 -4.55 -11.77
C TYR A 147 -1.62 -5.37 -12.59
N PHE A 148 -2.77 -4.80 -12.85
CA PHE A 148 -3.81 -5.47 -13.63
C PHE A 148 -4.32 -4.56 -14.73
N LYS A 149 -4.58 -5.15 -15.91
CA LYS A 149 -5.23 -4.49 -17.03
C LYS A 149 -6.23 -5.43 -17.67
N TYR A 150 -7.47 -5.00 -17.74
CA TYR A 150 -8.50 -5.74 -18.46
C TYR A 150 -8.37 -5.51 -19.96
N LYS A 151 -8.33 -6.61 -20.73
CA LYS A 151 -8.16 -6.58 -22.19
C LYS A 151 -9.46 -6.76 -22.95
N ALA A 152 -10.52 -7.18 -22.27
CA ALA A 152 -11.81 -7.50 -22.90
C ALA A 152 -12.99 -7.18 -21.97
N GLY A 153 -14.21 -7.27 -22.50
CA GLY A 153 -15.45 -7.08 -21.76
C GLY A 153 -15.72 -5.62 -21.37
N PRO A 154 -16.68 -5.38 -20.45
CA PRO A 154 -17.10 -4.05 -20.04
C PRO A 154 -15.98 -3.24 -19.37
N TRP A 155 -14.95 -3.92 -18.88
CA TRP A 155 -13.79 -3.33 -18.20
C TRP A 155 -12.57 -3.18 -19.10
N LYS A 156 -12.73 -3.35 -20.42
CA LYS A 156 -11.63 -3.11 -21.37
C LYS A 156 -11.03 -1.73 -21.13
N ASP A 157 -9.70 -1.68 -21.12
CA ASP A 157 -8.90 -0.46 -20.83
C ASP A 157 -8.96 0.05 -19.36
N PHE A 158 -9.66 -0.66 -18.48
CA PHE A 158 -9.54 -0.43 -17.06
C PHE A 158 -8.25 -1.06 -16.55
N SER A 159 -7.56 -0.33 -15.71
CA SER A 159 -6.32 -0.80 -15.07
C SER A 159 -6.35 -0.46 -13.59
N PHE A 160 -5.76 -1.31 -12.77
CA PHE A 160 -5.52 -0.99 -11.39
C PHE A 160 -4.15 -1.47 -10.93
N PHE A 161 -3.66 -0.82 -9.91
CA PHE A 161 -2.42 -1.11 -9.21
C PHE A 161 -2.73 -1.31 -7.74
N THR A 162 -2.22 -2.36 -7.15
CA THR A 162 -2.40 -2.66 -5.74
C THR A 162 -1.07 -2.73 -5.03
N VAL A 163 -1.02 -2.21 -3.82
CA VAL A 163 0.09 -2.39 -2.88
C VAL A 163 -0.47 -2.78 -1.54
N THR A 164 -0.01 -3.92 -1.02
CA THR A 164 -0.23 -4.33 0.36
C THR A 164 1.11 -4.37 1.07
N TYR A 165 1.23 -3.70 2.19
CA TYR A 165 2.44 -3.74 3.00
C TYR A 165 2.13 -3.69 4.49
N ALA A 166 2.94 -4.39 5.27
CA ALA A 166 2.83 -4.46 6.72
C ALA A 166 4.02 -3.75 7.38
N VAL A 167 3.74 -2.97 8.41
CA VAL A 167 4.72 -2.31 9.29
C VAL A 167 4.32 -2.58 10.72
N GLY A 168 5.07 -3.44 11.41
CA GLY A 168 4.68 -3.94 12.73
C GLY A 168 3.31 -4.61 12.68
N TYR A 169 2.37 -4.18 13.54
CA TYR A 169 1.01 -4.70 13.57
C TYR A 169 0.06 -4.10 12.53
N LEU A 170 0.48 -3.11 11.78
CA LEU A 170 -0.37 -2.38 10.85
C LEU A 170 -0.15 -2.83 9.41
N ILE A 171 -1.22 -3.21 8.72
CA ILE A 171 -1.25 -3.43 7.28
C ILE A 171 -1.94 -2.25 6.61
N PHE A 172 -1.32 -1.78 5.54
CA PHE A 172 -1.98 -0.95 4.54
C PHE A 172 -2.23 -1.76 3.27
N GLN A 173 -3.41 -1.61 2.71
CA GLN A 173 -3.67 -2.00 1.35
C GLN A 173 -4.18 -0.82 0.56
N VAL A 174 -3.44 -0.46 -0.46
CA VAL A 174 -3.75 0.64 -1.39
C VAL A 174 -4.14 0.04 -2.72
N VAL A 175 -5.30 0.43 -3.22
CA VAL A 175 -5.79 0.06 -4.54
C VAL A 175 -6.02 1.35 -5.32
N CYS A 176 -5.35 1.47 -6.45
CA CYS A 176 -5.45 2.61 -7.34
C CYS A 176 -6.01 2.15 -8.67
N SER A 177 -7.08 2.76 -9.12
CA SER A 177 -7.77 2.41 -10.35
C SER A 177 -7.80 3.57 -11.33
N ARG A 178 -7.75 3.27 -12.62
CA ARG A 178 -7.90 4.26 -13.69
C ARG A 178 -8.46 3.65 -14.96
N TRP A 179 -9.14 4.49 -15.73
CA TRP A 179 -9.48 4.20 -17.11
C TRP A 179 -8.43 4.79 -18.05
N ALA A 180 -8.02 4.05 -19.08
CA ALA A 180 -7.12 4.58 -20.09
C ALA A 180 -7.83 5.66 -20.95
N LYS A 181 -9.16 5.51 -21.14
CA LYS A 181 -10.03 6.49 -21.75
C LYS A 181 -11.32 6.55 -20.94
N VAL A 182 -11.67 7.73 -20.45
CA VAL A 182 -12.98 7.95 -19.83
C VAL A 182 -14.04 7.95 -20.94
N SER A 183 -14.99 7.06 -20.83
CA SER A 183 -16.14 6.96 -21.73
C SER A 183 -17.43 7.17 -20.91
N PRO A 184 -18.51 7.71 -21.50
CA PRO A 184 -19.81 7.75 -20.83
C PRO A 184 -20.33 6.38 -20.38
N ARG A 185 -19.78 5.29 -20.94
CA ARG A 185 -20.06 3.90 -20.54
C ARG A 185 -19.11 3.35 -19.47
N SER A 186 -18.14 4.13 -19.03
CA SER A 186 -17.19 3.74 -17.98
C SER A 186 -17.94 3.65 -16.66
N GLN A 187 -18.22 2.44 -16.20
CA GLN A 187 -18.85 2.22 -14.91
C GLN A 187 -17.78 2.25 -13.81
N PRO A 188 -18.11 2.73 -12.60
CA PRO A 188 -17.20 2.63 -11.47
C PRO A 188 -16.81 1.17 -11.23
N PHE A 189 -15.52 0.91 -11.09
CA PHE A 189 -15.08 -0.43 -10.74
C PHE A 189 -15.50 -0.76 -9.31
N PRO A 190 -16.12 -1.92 -9.05
CA PRO A 190 -16.70 -2.24 -7.75
C PRO A 190 -15.63 -2.69 -6.73
N VAL A 191 -14.58 -1.88 -6.55
CA VAL A 191 -13.47 -2.16 -5.61
C VAL A 191 -13.99 -2.43 -4.20
N VAL A 192 -14.95 -1.62 -3.74
CA VAL A 192 -15.54 -1.74 -2.41
C VAL A 192 -16.34 -3.04 -2.27
N ILE A 193 -17.06 -3.47 -3.30
CA ILE A 193 -17.85 -4.71 -3.29
C ILE A 193 -16.94 -5.94 -3.17
N GLN A 194 -15.83 -5.97 -3.90
CA GLN A 194 -14.87 -7.07 -3.80
C GLN A 194 -14.21 -7.14 -2.42
N HIS A 195 -14.15 -6.01 -1.73
CA HIS A 195 -13.59 -5.94 -0.38
C HIS A 195 -14.55 -6.38 0.72
N SER A 196 -15.85 -6.46 0.46
CA SER A 196 -16.89 -6.71 1.49
C SER A 196 -16.65 -7.94 2.34
N LYS A 197 -16.10 -9.02 1.77
CA LYS A 197 -15.77 -10.26 2.50
C LYS A 197 -14.70 -10.09 3.59
N TRP A 198 -13.99 -8.96 3.60
CA TRP A 198 -12.93 -8.67 4.56
C TRP A 198 -13.32 -7.60 5.59
N ASN A 199 -14.59 -7.16 5.62
CA ASN A 199 -15.05 -6.10 6.51
C ASN A 199 -14.82 -6.37 8.00
N ALA A 200 -14.75 -7.64 8.41
CA ALA A 200 -14.42 -8.00 9.78
C ALA A 200 -12.91 -7.94 10.07
N ALA A 201 -12.06 -8.00 9.05
CA ALA A 201 -10.59 -8.06 9.17
C ALA A 201 -9.88 -6.79 8.67
N SER A 202 -10.63 -5.86 8.07
CA SER A 202 -10.08 -4.58 7.58
C SER A 202 -11.10 -3.46 7.68
N VAL A 203 -10.61 -2.23 7.81
CA VAL A 203 -11.42 -1.01 7.83
C VAL A 203 -11.05 -0.12 6.65
N LEU A 204 -12.05 0.46 6.00
CA LEU A 204 -11.83 1.44 4.93
C LEU A 204 -11.32 2.74 5.55
N LEU A 205 -10.11 3.14 5.15
CA LEU A 205 -9.52 4.41 5.54
C LEU A 205 -9.85 5.51 4.53
N TRP A 206 -9.85 5.18 3.23
CA TRP A 206 -10.08 6.13 2.14
C TRP A 206 -10.78 5.46 0.94
N PRO A 207 -11.77 6.11 0.27
CA PRO A 207 -12.31 7.44 0.61
C PRO A 207 -13.07 7.42 1.95
N ASN A 208 -12.96 8.52 2.68
CA ASN A 208 -13.62 8.70 3.96
C ASN A 208 -14.45 10.00 3.92
N GLN A 209 -15.67 9.94 4.46
CA GLN A 209 -16.61 11.07 4.47
C GLN A 209 -16.40 12.02 5.67
N GLY A 210 -15.18 12.09 6.20
CA GLY A 210 -14.87 12.91 7.37
C GLY A 210 -15.28 12.25 8.70
N LEU A 211 -15.50 10.94 8.70
CA LEU A 211 -15.84 10.18 9.90
C LEU A 211 -14.58 9.65 10.60
N PRO A 212 -14.61 9.54 11.94
CA PRO A 212 -13.54 8.83 12.67
C PRO A 212 -13.46 7.36 12.25
N VAL A 213 -12.24 6.79 12.28
CA VAL A 213 -12.00 5.39 11.99
C VAL A 213 -11.49 4.69 13.24
N SER A 214 -12.20 3.65 13.67
CA SER A 214 -11.76 2.79 14.79
C SER A 214 -10.86 1.67 14.29
N TRP A 215 -9.72 1.48 14.95
CA TRP A 215 -8.75 0.43 14.69
C TRP A 215 -8.33 -0.24 16.02
N PRO A 216 -8.05 -1.53 16.12
CA PRO A 216 -8.05 -2.50 15.02
C PRO A 216 -9.45 -3.00 14.65
N PRO A 217 -9.59 -3.60 13.44
CA PRO A 217 -10.79 -4.36 13.13
C PRO A 217 -10.91 -5.60 14.04
N PRO A 218 -12.12 -6.19 14.17
CA PRO A 218 -12.36 -7.34 15.07
C PRO A 218 -11.48 -8.57 14.78
N GLN A 219 -11.13 -8.78 13.52
CA GLN A 219 -10.27 -9.88 13.08
C GLN A 219 -8.91 -9.35 12.62
N HIS A 220 -7.93 -10.25 12.53
CA HIS A 220 -6.58 -9.93 12.09
C HIS A 220 -6.07 -10.93 11.06
N PHE A 221 -5.03 -10.57 10.35
CA PHE A 221 -4.28 -11.46 9.47
C PHE A 221 -3.05 -11.98 10.18
N SER A 222 -2.69 -13.23 9.87
CA SER A 222 -1.48 -13.90 10.31
C SER A 222 -0.54 -14.15 9.12
N ASP A 223 0.62 -14.74 9.40
CA ASP A 223 1.54 -15.20 8.34
C ASP A 223 0.89 -16.15 7.35
N ASP A 224 -0.09 -16.94 7.78
CA ASP A 224 -0.78 -17.94 6.96
C ASP A 224 -1.95 -17.34 6.15
N THR A 225 -2.49 -16.20 6.55
CA THR A 225 -3.71 -15.61 5.95
C THR A 225 -3.47 -14.33 5.18
N ILE A 226 -2.34 -13.66 5.37
CA ILE A 226 -2.03 -12.38 4.69
C ILE A 226 -1.95 -12.53 3.18
N ASP A 227 -1.50 -13.67 2.68
CA ASP A 227 -1.39 -13.92 1.24
C ASP A 227 -2.76 -13.94 0.56
N ALA A 228 -3.79 -14.47 1.23
CA ALA A 228 -5.17 -14.40 0.74
C ALA A 228 -5.69 -12.96 0.65
N PHE A 229 -5.27 -12.10 1.58
CA PHE A 229 -5.59 -10.68 1.55
C PHE A 229 -4.86 -9.95 0.42
N CYS A 230 -3.62 -10.32 0.13
CA CYS A 230 -2.84 -9.75 -0.97
C CYS A 230 -3.35 -10.19 -2.36
N ASN A 231 -3.84 -11.43 -2.48
CA ASN A 231 -4.15 -12.10 -3.76
C ASN A 231 -5.62 -11.99 -4.20
N ARG A 232 -6.41 -11.18 -3.58
CA ARG A 232 -7.87 -11.14 -3.78
C ARG A 232 -8.36 -10.42 -5.04
N TRP A 233 -7.48 -9.87 -5.86
CA TRP A 233 -7.77 -9.12 -7.08
C TRP A 233 -7.62 -9.95 -8.34
#